data_12dd59a5212e25c31616efd402563a7b
#
_entry.id   12dd59a5212e25c31616efd402563a7b
#
_cell.length_a   1.000
_cell.length_b   1.000
_cell.length_c   1.000
_cell.angle_alpha   90.00
_cell.angle_beta   90.00
_cell.angle_gamma   90.00
#
_symmetry.space_group_name_H-M   'P 1'
#
loop_
_entity.id
_entity.type
_entity.pdbx_description
1 polymer ?
#
loop_
_entity_poly.entity_id
_entity_poly.type
_entity_poly.pdbx_seq_one_letter_code
_entity_poly.pdbx_strand_id
1 'polypeptide(L)'
;STLFPYTTLFRSQEQFATQRMLSEATKYSLGIVNKSLHNLKNQGYINEDNKLTDKARKDLNNKSPQNAIILAAGLGMRMVPINMQIPKALIEVKGEILIERIIKHLHETGITEIYVVVGFMKEEFEYLIDEYGVKLIVNDEYSHKNNLHSLYLAASHLKNTYIVPCDIWCEKNPFNKYELYSWYMVSDRMD
;
A
#
# COMPACT_ATOMS: atom_id res chain seq x y z
N SER A 1 -5.54 -0.78 22.32
CA SER A 1 -5.24 0.51 21.71
C SER A 1 -6.52 1.26 21.40
N THR A 2 -6.58 2.52 21.77
CA THR A 2 -7.77 3.40 21.69
C THR A 2 -8.19 3.73 20.24
N LEU A 3 -7.36 3.43 19.27
CA LEU A 3 -7.53 3.81 17.86
C LEU A 3 -8.22 2.73 17.00
N PHE A 4 -8.54 1.60 17.60
CA PHE A 4 -9.01 0.41 16.93
C PHE A 4 -10.37 0.55 16.19
N PRO A 5 -11.48 1.01 16.80
CA PRO A 5 -12.74 1.19 16.07
C PRO A 5 -12.66 2.27 15.00
N TYR A 6 -11.76 3.21 15.19
CA TYR A 6 -11.47 4.30 14.30
C TYR A 6 -10.87 3.78 12.96
N THR A 7 -9.87 2.88 13.01
CA THR A 7 -9.29 2.26 11.81
C THR A 7 -10.32 1.48 11.01
N THR A 8 -11.21 0.76 11.68
CA THR A 8 -12.23 -0.04 11.00
C THR A 8 -13.33 0.82 10.38
N LEU A 9 -13.79 1.85 11.09
CA LEU A 9 -14.72 2.84 10.55
C LEU A 9 -14.18 3.53 9.29
N PHE A 10 -12.86 3.72 9.25
CA PHE A 10 -12.20 4.34 8.11
C PHE A 10 -11.94 3.38 6.93
N ARG A 11 -11.46 2.19 7.22
CA ARG A 11 -11.12 1.20 6.19
C ARG A 11 -12.32 0.78 5.36
N SER A 12 -13.49 0.70 5.99
CA SER A 12 -14.70 0.25 5.29
C SER A 12 -15.43 1.37 4.58
N GLN A 13 -15.20 2.65 4.94
CA GLN A 13 -16.03 3.80 4.54
C GLN A 13 -17.53 3.57 4.75
N GLU A 14 -17.89 2.47 5.39
CA GLU A 14 -19.25 2.08 5.68
C GLU A 14 -19.72 2.73 6.97
N GLN A 15 -20.95 3.18 6.99
CA GLN A 15 -21.61 3.59 8.22
C GLN A 15 -22.08 2.32 8.92
N PHE A 16 -21.40 1.93 9.98
CA PHE A 16 -21.90 0.87 10.83
C PHE A 16 -23.16 1.35 11.56
N ALA A 17 -24.29 0.79 11.21
CA ALA A 17 -25.58 1.17 11.77
C ALA A 17 -25.68 0.86 13.29
N THR A 18 -24.91 -0.12 13.78
CA THR A 18 -24.94 -0.53 15.18
C THR A 18 -23.56 -0.90 15.72
N GLN A 19 -23.39 -0.77 17.04
CA GLN A 19 -22.17 -1.20 17.73
C GLN A 19 -21.94 -2.73 17.64
N ARG A 20 -23.03 -3.50 17.44
CA ARG A 20 -22.95 -4.95 17.24
C ARG A 20 -22.29 -5.27 15.90
N MET A 21 -22.69 -4.60 14.83
CA MET A 21 -22.06 -4.75 13.52
C MET A 21 -20.57 -4.38 13.57
N LEU A 22 -20.22 -3.32 14.30
CA LEU A 22 -18.83 -2.93 14.51
C LEU A 22 -18.07 -3.99 15.32
N SER A 23 -18.68 -4.60 16.32
CA SER A 23 -18.12 -5.69 17.12
C SER A 23 -17.84 -6.93 16.25
N GLU A 24 -18.78 -7.31 15.39
CA GLU A 24 -18.64 -8.44 14.46
C GLU A 24 -17.53 -8.19 13.42
N ALA A 25 -17.54 -7.00 12.79
CA ALA A 25 -16.54 -6.62 11.79
C ALA A 25 -15.12 -6.58 12.36
N THR A 26 -15.00 -6.23 13.63
CA THR A 26 -13.71 -6.01 14.29
C THR A 26 -13.25 -7.20 15.11
N LYS A 27 -14.12 -8.18 15.35
CA LYS A 27 -13.90 -9.33 16.24
C LYS A 27 -13.55 -8.95 17.69
N TYR A 28 -13.94 -7.73 18.13
CA TYR A 28 -13.79 -7.31 19.52
C TYR A 28 -15.12 -7.35 20.27
N SER A 29 -15.06 -7.50 21.59
CA SER A 29 -16.25 -7.50 22.41
C SER A 29 -16.98 -6.16 22.38
N LEU A 30 -18.32 -6.18 22.54
CA LEU A 30 -19.15 -4.97 22.62
C LEU A 30 -18.65 -3.97 23.68
N GLY A 31 -18.13 -4.47 24.82
CA GLY A 31 -17.56 -3.62 25.85
C GLY A 31 -16.35 -2.82 25.40
N ILE A 32 -15.45 -3.46 24.63
CA ILE A 32 -14.27 -2.79 24.04
C ILE A 32 -14.72 -1.76 23.01
N VAL A 33 -15.67 -2.13 22.14
CA VAL A 33 -16.22 -1.22 21.13
C VAL A 33 -16.86 0.01 21.79
N ASN A 34 -17.72 -0.19 22.79
CA ASN A 34 -18.36 0.89 23.53
C ASN A 34 -17.36 1.85 24.18
N LYS A 35 -16.37 1.30 24.90
CA LYS A 35 -15.32 2.10 25.53
C LYS A 35 -14.54 2.92 24.52
N SER A 36 -14.24 2.32 23.36
CA SER A 36 -13.49 2.99 22.31
C SER A 36 -14.32 4.10 21.64
N LEU A 37 -15.59 3.86 21.34
CA LEU A 37 -16.48 4.91 20.79
C LEU A 37 -16.66 6.06 21.77
N HIS A 38 -16.84 5.78 23.05
CA HIS A 38 -16.93 6.82 24.08
C HIS A 38 -15.65 7.68 24.14
N ASN A 39 -14.48 7.04 24.10
CA ASN A 39 -13.20 7.76 24.06
C ASN A 39 -13.06 8.63 22.81
N LEU A 40 -13.47 8.13 21.64
CA LEU A 40 -13.43 8.88 20.39
C LEU A 40 -14.37 10.10 20.42
N LYS A 41 -15.57 9.97 21.04
CA LYS A 41 -16.48 11.09 21.26
C LYS A 41 -15.85 12.14 22.17
N ASN A 42 -15.31 11.73 23.30
CA ASN A 42 -14.65 12.62 24.25
C ASN A 42 -13.46 13.36 23.66
N GLN A 43 -12.75 12.73 22.72
CA GLN A 43 -11.63 13.33 21.98
C GLN A 43 -12.09 14.19 20.80
N GLY A 44 -13.38 14.21 20.47
CA GLY A 44 -13.95 14.97 19.38
C GLY A 44 -13.64 14.42 17.99
N TYR A 45 -13.34 13.12 17.87
CA TYR A 45 -13.12 12.47 16.59
C TYR A 45 -14.39 11.98 15.92
N ILE A 46 -15.40 11.64 16.70
CA ILE A 46 -16.74 11.32 16.22
C ILE A 46 -17.78 12.19 16.95
N ASN A 47 -18.88 12.48 16.25
CA ASN A 47 -20.01 13.21 16.82
C ASN A 47 -20.99 12.26 17.56
N GLU A 48 -22.10 12.80 18.04
CA GLU A 48 -23.13 12.01 18.76
C GLU A 48 -23.72 10.89 17.89
N ASP A 49 -23.81 11.09 16.57
CA ASP A 49 -24.30 10.11 15.60
C ASP A 49 -23.22 9.10 15.20
N ASN A 50 -22.06 9.06 15.86
CA ASN A 50 -20.88 8.26 15.53
C ASN A 50 -20.28 8.57 14.15
N LYS A 51 -20.57 9.74 13.56
CA LYS A 51 -19.96 10.21 12.31
C LYS A 51 -18.66 10.93 12.58
N LEU A 52 -17.75 10.84 11.64
CA LEU A 52 -16.44 11.49 11.72
C LEU A 52 -16.57 13.00 11.71
N THR A 53 -15.85 13.66 12.60
CA THR A 53 -15.71 15.11 12.64
C THR A 53 -14.64 15.59 11.66
N ASP A 54 -14.59 16.89 11.39
CA ASP A 54 -13.55 17.50 10.53
C ASP A 54 -12.16 17.35 11.16
N LYS A 55 -12.06 17.35 12.49
CA LYS A 55 -10.83 17.03 13.21
C LYS A 55 -10.34 15.63 12.85
N ALA A 56 -11.24 14.64 12.87
CA ALA A 56 -10.93 13.28 12.50
C ALA A 56 -10.43 13.18 11.05
N ARG A 57 -11.13 13.83 10.12
CA ARG A 57 -10.78 13.83 8.71
C ARG A 57 -9.41 14.47 8.45
N LYS A 58 -9.13 15.58 9.12
CA LYS A 58 -7.84 16.27 9.01
C LYS A 58 -6.69 15.40 9.52
N ASP A 59 -6.85 14.77 10.67
CA ASP A 59 -5.83 13.88 11.25
C ASP A 59 -5.57 12.66 10.36
N LEU A 60 -6.60 12.15 9.70
CA LEU A 60 -6.45 11.03 8.77
C LEU A 60 -5.78 11.42 7.48
N ASN A 61 -6.16 12.54 6.89
CA ASN A 61 -5.51 13.04 5.68
C ASN A 61 -4.01 13.23 5.92
N ASN A 62 -3.61 13.67 7.12
CA ASN A 62 -2.21 13.79 7.50
C ASN A 62 -1.49 12.42 7.64
N LYS A 63 -2.25 11.33 7.83
CA LYS A 63 -1.72 9.96 7.97
C LYS A 63 -1.97 9.09 6.75
N SER A 64 -2.62 9.62 5.71
CA SER A 64 -2.81 8.90 4.45
C SER A 64 -1.47 8.73 3.74
N PRO A 65 -1.18 7.57 3.16
CA PRO A 65 -0.08 7.40 2.24
C PRO A 65 -0.21 8.40 1.08
N GLN A 66 0.87 9.10 0.79
CA GLN A 66 0.89 10.17 -0.20
C GLN A 66 1.44 9.73 -1.54
N ASN A 67 2.32 8.72 -1.52
CA ASN A 67 2.98 8.19 -2.70
C ASN A 67 3.38 6.74 -2.51
N ALA A 68 3.92 6.15 -3.56
CA ALA A 68 4.48 4.81 -3.52
C ALA A 68 5.84 4.74 -4.22
N ILE A 69 6.70 3.84 -3.74
CA ILE A 69 7.97 3.48 -4.36
C ILE A 69 7.93 1.99 -4.65
N ILE A 70 8.03 1.60 -5.92
CA ILE A 70 8.08 0.21 -6.37
C ILE A 70 9.54 -0.14 -6.66
N LEU A 71 10.06 -1.18 -6.03
CA LEU A 71 11.44 -1.63 -6.19
C LEU A 71 11.50 -2.70 -7.28
N ALA A 72 11.93 -2.32 -8.48
CA ALA A 72 11.94 -3.15 -9.68
C ALA A 72 13.34 -3.30 -10.31
N ALA A 73 14.41 -2.92 -9.61
CA ALA A 73 15.77 -2.94 -10.16
C ALA A 73 16.45 -4.31 -10.12
N GLY A 74 15.81 -5.36 -9.61
CA GLY A 74 16.42 -6.68 -9.43
C GLY A 74 16.65 -7.45 -10.73
N LEU A 75 17.74 -8.22 -10.75
CA LEU A 75 18.13 -9.11 -11.86
C LEU A 75 17.18 -10.30 -12.00
N GLY A 76 16.05 -10.37 -12.40
CA GLY A 76 15.13 -11.50 -12.68
C GLY A 76 15.63 -12.95 -12.70
N MET A 77 16.86 -13.22 -12.30
CA MET A 77 17.66 -14.42 -12.57
C MET A 77 17.21 -15.75 -11.93
N ARG A 78 16.10 -15.80 -11.18
CA ARG A 78 15.68 -17.05 -10.52
C ARG A 78 14.64 -17.87 -11.31
N MET A 79 14.30 -17.49 -12.51
CA MET A 79 13.35 -18.23 -13.34
C MET A 79 14.03 -18.87 -14.56
N VAL A 80 14.96 -19.81 -14.30
CA VAL A 80 15.50 -20.70 -15.32
C VAL A 80 14.59 -21.95 -15.38
N PRO A 81 14.06 -22.39 -16.59
CA PRO A 81 14.87 -22.55 -17.80
C PRO A 81 14.37 -21.82 -19.07
N ILE A 82 13.75 -20.67 -18.97
CA ILE A 82 13.33 -19.96 -20.17
C ILE A 82 14.45 -19.00 -20.55
N ASN A 83 15.04 -19.18 -21.76
CA ASN A 83 16.11 -18.35 -22.32
C ASN A 83 15.72 -16.88 -22.63
N MET A 84 14.70 -16.35 -22.00
CA MET A 84 14.29 -14.96 -22.11
C MET A 84 14.54 -14.27 -20.79
N GLN A 85 15.48 -13.33 -20.79
CA GLN A 85 15.76 -12.46 -19.66
C GLN A 85 14.66 -11.38 -19.63
N ILE A 86 13.60 -11.61 -18.88
CA ILE A 86 12.54 -10.61 -18.65
C ILE A 86 12.68 -10.11 -17.20
N PRO A 87 12.61 -8.80 -16.95
CA PRO A 87 12.55 -8.29 -15.60
C PRO A 87 11.37 -8.93 -14.82
N LYS A 88 11.60 -9.33 -13.58
CA LYS A 88 10.56 -9.98 -12.77
C LYS A 88 9.26 -9.17 -12.68
N ALA A 89 9.39 -7.85 -12.63
CA ALA A 89 8.26 -6.94 -12.56
C ALA A 89 7.35 -7.02 -13.79
N LEU A 90 7.90 -7.42 -14.94
CA LEU A 90 7.18 -7.52 -16.23
C LEU A 90 6.67 -8.94 -16.52
N ILE A 91 6.77 -9.85 -15.56
CA ILE A 91 6.23 -11.19 -15.72
C ILE A 91 4.69 -11.12 -15.64
N GLU A 92 4.06 -11.84 -16.56
CA GLU A 92 2.61 -12.02 -16.58
C GLU A 92 2.21 -13.14 -15.62
N VAL A 93 1.26 -12.85 -14.74
CA VAL A 93 0.65 -13.81 -13.82
C VAL A 93 -0.87 -13.70 -13.97
N LYS A 94 -1.53 -14.81 -14.25
CA LYS A 94 -2.99 -14.87 -14.45
C LYS A 94 -3.53 -13.85 -15.48
N GLY A 95 -2.75 -13.55 -16.53
CA GLY A 95 -3.15 -12.62 -17.58
C GLY A 95 -2.90 -11.13 -17.29
N GLU A 96 -2.16 -10.82 -16.22
CA GLU A 96 -1.79 -9.44 -15.87
C GLU A 96 -0.30 -9.33 -15.56
N ILE A 97 0.33 -8.25 -16.00
CA ILE A 97 1.73 -7.94 -15.67
C ILE A 97 1.83 -7.50 -14.22
N LEU A 98 2.77 -8.09 -13.46
CA LEU A 98 2.89 -7.86 -12.00
C LEU A 98 2.93 -6.38 -11.63
N ILE A 99 3.81 -5.61 -12.26
CA ILE A 99 3.98 -4.19 -11.91
C ILE A 99 2.74 -3.37 -12.28
N GLU A 100 2.08 -3.67 -13.39
CA GLU A 100 0.87 -2.97 -13.80
C GLU A 100 -0.27 -3.21 -12.80
N ARG A 101 -0.40 -4.45 -12.33
CA ARG A 101 -1.39 -4.78 -11.30
C ARG A 101 -1.13 -4.02 -10.01
N ILE A 102 0.12 -3.91 -9.57
CA ILE A 102 0.49 -3.11 -8.39
C ILE A 102 0.11 -1.63 -8.60
N ILE A 103 0.45 -1.06 -9.75
CA ILE A 103 0.12 0.33 -10.09
C ILE A 103 -1.39 0.56 -10.13
N LYS A 104 -2.16 -0.34 -10.75
CA LYS A 104 -3.64 -0.28 -10.78
C LYS A 104 -4.22 -0.28 -9.37
N HIS A 105 -3.77 -1.18 -8.49
CA HIS A 105 -4.21 -1.22 -7.09
C HIS A 105 -3.87 0.07 -6.32
N LEU A 106 -2.70 0.67 -6.57
CA LEU A 106 -2.34 1.96 -5.97
C LEU A 106 -3.24 3.08 -6.48
N HIS A 107 -3.52 3.14 -7.79
CA HIS A 107 -4.44 4.12 -8.38
C HIS A 107 -5.87 3.98 -7.84
N GLU A 108 -6.39 2.77 -7.72
CA GLU A 108 -7.71 2.49 -7.10
C GLU A 108 -7.79 3.01 -5.66
N THR A 109 -6.66 3.03 -4.95
CA THR A 109 -6.56 3.55 -3.59
C THR A 109 -6.42 5.08 -3.55
N GLY A 110 -6.23 5.73 -4.72
CA GLY A 110 -6.06 7.17 -4.85
C GLY A 110 -4.62 7.65 -4.79
N ILE A 111 -3.63 6.73 -4.91
CA ILE A 111 -2.22 7.06 -4.95
C ILE A 111 -1.78 7.18 -6.41
N THR A 112 -1.49 8.40 -6.84
CA THR A 112 -1.09 8.73 -8.22
C THR A 112 0.38 9.13 -8.36
N GLU A 113 1.04 9.53 -7.27
CA GLU A 113 2.47 9.80 -7.25
C GLU A 113 3.24 8.51 -7.00
N ILE A 114 3.67 7.84 -8.08
CA ILE A 114 4.33 6.53 -8.03
C ILE A 114 5.72 6.64 -8.64
N TYR A 115 6.72 6.20 -7.91
CA TYR A 115 8.11 6.06 -8.35
C TYR A 115 8.43 4.59 -8.56
N VAL A 116 9.04 4.26 -9.69
CA VAL A 116 9.51 2.89 -9.99
C VAL A 116 11.03 2.93 -10.07
N VAL A 117 11.70 2.23 -9.18
CA VAL A 117 13.16 2.09 -9.23
C VAL A 117 13.48 0.93 -10.15
N VAL A 118 14.10 1.24 -11.28
CA VAL A 118 14.46 0.30 -12.34
C VAL A 118 15.96 0.14 -12.47
N GLY A 119 16.41 -0.95 -13.05
CA GLY A 119 17.84 -1.23 -13.28
C GLY A 119 18.03 -2.09 -14.53
N PHE A 120 17.95 -3.40 -14.38
CA PHE A 120 18.04 -4.33 -15.49
C PHE A 120 16.93 -4.09 -16.51
N MET A 121 17.29 -3.91 -17.78
CA MET A 121 16.38 -3.65 -18.91
C MET A 121 15.42 -2.48 -18.63
N LYS A 122 15.96 -1.38 -18.12
CA LYS A 122 15.18 -0.18 -17.72
C LYS A 122 14.30 0.37 -18.84
N GLU A 123 14.71 0.20 -20.08
CA GLU A 123 14.01 0.64 -21.29
C GLU A 123 12.63 -0.03 -21.43
N GLU A 124 12.51 -1.28 -20.97
CA GLU A 124 11.24 -2.02 -20.99
C GLU A 124 10.17 -1.46 -20.05
N PHE A 125 10.54 -0.52 -19.19
CA PHE A 125 9.63 0.12 -18.26
C PHE A 125 9.15 1.51 -18.71
N GLU A 126 9.70 2.04 -19.81
CA GLU A 126 9.40 3.42 -20.26
C GLU A 126 7.92 3.62 -20.58
N TYR A 127 7.24 2.60 -21.12
CA TYR A 127 5.81 2.67 -21.40
C TYR A 127 4.94 2.97 -20.16
N LEU A 128 5.41 2.61 -18.97
CA LEU A 128 4.69 2.89 -17.72
C LEU A 128 4.56 4.39 -17.44
N ILE A 129 5.46 5.21 -17.99
CA ILE A 129 5.41 6.67 -17.87
C ILE A 129 4.16 7.18 -18.59
N ASP A 130 4.00 6.77 -19.85
CA ASP A 130 2.91 7.24 -20.70
C ASP A 130 1.55 6.65 -20.31
N GLU A 131 1.52 5.34 -19.97
CA GLU A 131 0.27 4.64 -19.69
C GLU A 131 -0.25 4.86 -18.26
N TYR A 132 0.65 5.00 -17.29
CA TYR A 132 0.28 5.04 -15.86
C TYR A 132 0.74 6.31 -15.14
N GLY A 133 1.51 7.19 -15.79
CA GLY A 133 1.98 8.43 -15.19
C GLY A 133 3.02 8.24 -14.09
N VAL A 134 3.75 7.13 -14.07
CA VAL A 134 4.79 6.85 -13.08
C VAL A 134 6.07 7.63 -13.39
N LYS A 135 6.96 7.73 -12.41
CA LYS A 135 8.30 8.33 -12.55
C LYS A 135 9.34 7.23 -12.36
N LEU A 136 10.26 7.09 -13.32
CA LEU A 136 11.35 6.13 -13.23
C LEU A 136 12.55 6.72 -12.49
N ILE A 137 13.15 5.93 -11.60
CA ILE A 137 14.42 6.21 -10.94
C ILE A 137 15.38 5.10 -11.34
N VAL A 138 16.49 5.47 -11.98
CA VAL A 138 17.45 4.47 -12.49
C VAL A 138 18.47 4.13 -11.41
N ASN A 139 18.62 2.82 -11.14
CA ASN A 139 19.70 2.27 -10.35
C ASN A 139 20.72 1.60 -11.27
N ASP A 140 21.79 2.30 -11.64
CA ASP A 140 22.84 1.77 -12.49
C ASP A 140 23.73 0.72 -11.79
N GLU A 141 23.66 0.64 -10.45
CA GLU A 141 24.42 -0.32 -9.64
C GLU A 141 23.61 -1.59 -9.27
N TYR A 142 22.49 -1.84 -9.96
CA TYR A 142 21.54 -2.93 -9.65
C TYR A 142 22.19 -4.33 -9.59
N SER A 143 23.28 -4.56 -10.33
CA SER A 143 23.97 -5.85 -10.39
C SER A 143 24.80 -6.16 -9.15
N HIS A 144 25.19 -5.15 -8.40
CA HIS A 144 26.11 -5.27 -7.25
C HIS A 144 25.46 -4.87 -5.92
N LYS A 145 24.31 -4.19 -5.96
CA LYS A 145 23.63 -3.68 -4.77
C LYS A 145 22.16 -4.17 -4.71
N ASN A 146 21.69 -4.31 -3.49
CA ASN A 146 20.38 -4.85 -3.16
C ASN A 146 19.26 -3.78 -3.16
N ASN A 147 18.04 -4.20 -2.78
CA ASN A 147 16.87 -3.34 -2.68
C ASN A 147 17.05 -2.14 -1.74
N LEU A 148 17.93 -2.23 -0.73
CA LEU A 148 18.20 -1.12 0.17
C LEU A 148 18.88 0.05 -0.58
N HIS A 149 19.76 -0.24 -1.51
CA HIS A 149 20.37 0.79 -2.35
C HIS A 149 19.33 1.40 -3.31
N SER A 150 18.46 0.59 -3.89
CA SER A 150 17.35 1.09 -4.70
C SER A 150 16.44 2.03 -3.89
N LEU A 151 16.13 1.68 -2.64
CA LEU A 151 15.37 2.54 -1.75
C LEU A 151 16.14 3.83 -1.39
N TYR A 152 17.46 3.74 -1.20
CA TYR A 152 18.30 4.91 -0.94
C TYR A 152 18.26 5.93 -2.08
N LEU A 153 18.26 5.48 -3.34
CA LEU A 153 18.12 6.36 -4.51
C LEU A 153 16.78 7.10 -4.52
N ALA A 154 15.74 6.49 -4.00
CA ALA A 154 14.41 7.08 -3.89
C ALA A 154 14.17 7.82 -2.56
N ALA A 155 15.18 7.91 -1.68
CA ALA A 155 15.02 8.41 -0.31
C ALA A 155 14.48 9.84 -0.22
N SER A 156 14.80 10.72 -1.18
CA SER A 156 14.28 12.08 -1.23
C SER A 156 12.77 12.16 -1.44
N HIS A 157 12.13 11.09 -1.89
CA HIS A 157 10.69 10.98 -2.13
C HIS A 157 9.93 10.32 -0.98
N LEU A 158 10.64 9.87 0.06
CA LEU A 158 10.01 9.25 1.23
C LEU A 158 9.19 10.28 2.02
N LYS A 159 7.94 9.93 2.24
CA LYS A 159 6.96 10.67 3.04
C LYS A 159 6.21 9.62 3.89
N ASN A 160 4.88 9.71 3.96
CA ASN A 160 4.04 8.57 4.28
C ASN A 160 3.88 7.75 2.99
N THR A 161 4.71 6.73 2.81
CA THR A 161 4.99 6.09 1.51
C THR A 161 4.73 4.59 1.59
N TYR A 162 4.07 4.03 0.58
CA TYR A 162 4.10 2.60 0.35
C TYR A 162 5.42 2.22 -0.33
N ILE A 163 6.16 1.27 0.26
CA ILE A 163 7.34 0.66 -0.35
C ILE A 163 6.95 -0.76 -0.75
N VAL A 164 6.99 -1.03 -2.05
CA VAL A 164 6.43 -2.24 -2.64
C VAL A 164 7.50 -2.97 -3.45
N PRO A 165 7.81 -4.24 -3.14
CA PRO A 165 8.60 -5.07 -4.05
C PRO A 165 7.78 -5.42 -5.29
N CYS A 166 8.43 -5.53 -6.45
CA CYS A 166 7.76 -5.75 -7.73
C CYS A 166 7.32 -7.20 -7.99
N ASP A 167 7.72 -8.15 -7.14
CA ASP A 167 7.54 -9.59 -7.35
C ASP A 167 6.42 -10.18 -6.47
N ILE A 168 5.49 -9.35 -6.03
CA ILE A 168 4.33 -9.78 -5.26
C ILE A 168 3.08 -9.83 -6.15
N TRP A 169 2.27 -10.86 -5.93
CA TRP A 169 0.93 -11.00 -6.48
C TRP A 169 -0.09 -10.96 -5.36
N CYS A 170 -1.03 -10.02 -5.42
CA CYS A 170 -2.17 -9.95 -4.51
C CYS A 170 -3.46 -10.12 -5.30
N GLU A 171 -4.30 -11.08 -4.91
CA GLU A 171 -5.59 -11.30 -5.56
C GLU A 171 -6.54 -10.11 -5.35
N LYS A 172 -6.54 -9.59 -4.12
CA LYS A 172 -7.29 -8.39 -3.73
C LYS A 172 -6.31 -7.24 -3.52
N ASN A 173 -6.81 -6.02 -3.71
CA ASN A 173 -6.03 -4.81 -3.45
C ASN A 173 -5.59 -4.77 -1.97
N PRO A 174 -4.26 -4.82 -1.69
CA PRO A 174 -3.75 -4.81 -0.32
C PRO A 174 -3.61 -3.41 0.25
N PHE A 175 -3.70 -2.38 -0.58
CA PHE A 175 -3.48 -1.00 -0.18
C PHE A 175 -4.76 -0.37 0.35
N ASN A 176 -4.62 0.58 1.28
CA ASN A 176 -5.72 1.31 1.86
C ASN A 176 -5.49 2.81 1.74
N LYS A 177 -6.56 3.57 1.60
CA LYS A 177 -6.52 5.03 1.53
C LYS A 177 -5.95 5.66 2.81
N TYR A 178 -6.16 5.00 3.96
CA TYR A 178 -5.73 5.48 5.26
C TYR A 178 -4.92 4.41 5.98
N GLU A 179 -3.69 4.74 6.35
CA GLU A 179 -2.82 3.87 7.14
C GLU A 179 -2.38 4.62 8.41
N LEU A 180 -2.85 4.15 9.55
CA LEU A 180 -2.57 4.80 10.82
C LEU A 180 -1.24 4.41 11.44
N TYR A 181 -0.70 3.27 11.00
CA TYR A 181 0.54 2.70 11.49
C TYR A 181 1.35 2.12 10.34
N SER A 182 2.66 2.10 10.51
CA SER A 182 3.52 1.31 9.65
C SER A 182 3.17 -0.17 9.82
N TRP A 183 3.10 -0.90 8.72
CA TRP A 183 2.86 -2.33 8.70
C TRP A 183 3.75 -2.99 7.65
N TYR A 184 3.91 -4.29 7.79
CA TYR A 184 4.68 -5.10 6.86
C TYR A 184 3.82 -6.30 6.43
N MET A 185 3.80 -6.56 5.12
CA MET A 185 3.07 -7.69 4.56
C MET A 185 3.89 -8.97 4.74
N VAL A 186 3.24 -10.01 5.28
CA VAL A 186 3.83 -11.35 5.42
C VAL A 186 2.94 -12.36 4.71
N SER A 187 3.54 -13.46 4.23
CA SER A 187 2.79 -14.61 3.69
C SER A 187 2.44 -15.58 4.82
N ASP A 188 1.22 -16.10 4.81
CA ASP A 188 0.80 -17.17 5.72
C ASP A 188 1.31 -18.56 5.28
N ARG A 189 1.92 -18.65 4.11
CA ARG A 189 2.52 -19.90 3.64
C ARG A 189 3.89 -20.06 4.26
N MET A 190 4.02 -21.04 5.14
CA MET A 190 5.30 -21.65 5.47
C MET A 190 5.60 -22.66 4.35
N ASP A 191 6.58 -22.35 3.50
CA ASP A 191 7.18 -23.32 2.59
C ASP A 191 8.24 -24.12 3.34
#